data_deea15a55e30fb76dcacbf2fee117999
#
_entry.id   deea15a55e30fb76dcacbf2fee117999
#
_cell.length_a   1.000
_cell.length_b   1.000
_cell.length_c   1.000
_cell.angle_alpha   90.00
_cell.angle_beta   90.00
_cell.angle_gamma   90.00
#
_symmetry.space_group_name_H-M   'P 1'
#
loop_
_entity.id
_entity.type
_entity.pdbx_description
1 polymer ?
#
loop_
_entity_poly.entity_id
_entity_poly.type
_entity_poly.pdbx_seq_one_letter_code
_entity_poly.pdbx_strand_id
1 'polypeptide(L)'
;LYAPIERLTFVPQIGVNLRFHCKVSISTMMPSYNQVNLSKGNFNSDSITVAPEISVFLPVFNEEPNLRPLHKEIDEAIKEIKMTAEIIYVDDGSTDDSLKVLRELADEDDRVRVIVFRRNYGQTAAMSAGIDAARGNILIPMDADLQNDPADIKRLLQKLDEGFDVVSGWRKNRQDKLITRRIPSVAANRLISWIGGVSLHDYGCSLKAYRRDVIQDVRLYGEMHRFIPIYASWAGARVAEIPVEHHPRTAGKSKYGLSRTIKVVFDMITIKFMASYQTKPLYVFGTFGMIAFAVSAIAGLLAFYLRIVNGTHFIRTPLPLLCIVMLAISIQFFLMGLMAEMLARTYHESQAKAIYTVREKIGFKEDAKALSQTM
;
A
#
# COMPACT_ATOMS: atom_id res chain seq x y z
N LEU A 1 23.23 -5.18 -43.51
CA LEU A 1 24.68 -5.34 -43.32
C LEU A 1 24.89 -5.96 -41.96
N TYR A 2 25.07 -7.29 -41.97
CA TYR A 2 25.34 -8.11 -40.77
C TYR A 2 26.85 -8.12 -40.51
N ALA A 3 27.29 -7.93 -39.27
CA ALA A 3 28.63 -8.22 -38.80
C ALA A 3 28.61 -9.44 -37.87
N PRO A 4 29.60 -10.34 -37.88
CA PRO A 4 29.55 -11.62 -37.21
C PRO A 4 29.97 -11.53 -35.74
N ILE A 5 29.31 -12.38 -34.94
CA ILE A 5 29.59 -12.59 -33.50
C ILE A 5 30.78 -13.58 -33.40
N GLU A 6 31.91 -13.13 -32.86
CA GLU A 6 33.00 -14.00 -32.47
C GLU A 6 32.71 -14.71 -31.15
N ARG A 7 32.90 -16.04 -31.15
CA ARG A 7 32.80 -16.91 -29.95
C ARG A 7 34.05 -16.78 -29.13
N LEU A 8 33.91 -16.34 -27.89
CA LEU A 8 34.94 -16.46 -26.88
C LEU A 8 34.84 -17.82 -26.16
N THR A 9 35.82 -18.67 -26.39
CA THR A 9 36.05 -19.93 -25.66
C THR A 9 36.74 -19.63 -24.33
N PHE A 10 36.14 -20.11 -23.26
CA PHE A 10 36.67 -20.00 -21.90
C PHE A 10 37.55 -21.21 -21.57
N VAL A 11 38.80 -20.97 -21.19
CA VAL A 11 39.73 -21.96 -20.61
C VAL A 11 39.99 -21.55 -19.16
N PRO A 12 39.78 -22.40 -18.17
CA PRO A 12 40.11 -22.06 -16.77
C PRO A 12 41.57 -22.34 -16.45
N GLN A 13 42.29 -21.32 -15.97
CA GLN A 13 43.57 -21.53 -15.24
C GLN A 13 43.46 -21.05 -13.80
N ILE A 14 44.05 -21.85 -12.95
CA ILE A 14 44.08 -21.81 -11.50
C ILE A 14 45.04 -20.74 -10.99
N GLY A 15 44.56 -19.94 -10.02
CA GLY A 15 45.35 -19.31 -8.98
C GLY A 15 46.26 -18.16 -9.36
N VAL A 16 45.81 -16.92 -9.00
CA VAL A 16 46.66 -15.87 -8.41
C VAL A 16 45.76 -14.67 -8.03
N ASN A 17 45.94 -14.18 -6.80
CA ASN A 17 45.35 -12.95 -6.28
C ASN A 17 45.77 -11.72 -7.11
N LEU A 18 44.83 -11.02 -7.76
CA LEU A 18 45.08 -9.72 -8.34
C LEU A 18 43.85 -8.79 -8.08
N ARG A 19 44.10 -7.78 -7.21
CA ARG A 19 43.22 -6.62 -7.08
C ARG A 19 43.23 -5.84 -8.38
N PHE A 20 42.15 -5.89 -9.12
CA PHE A 20 41.97 -4.97 -10.25
C PHE A 20 41.26 -3.70 -9.80
N HIS A 21 42.01 -2.59 -9.82
CA HIS A 21 41.42 -1.24 -9.87
C HIS A 21 41.01 -0.98 -11.33
N CYS A 22 39.72 -1.09 -11.61
CA CYS A 22 39.18 -0.69 -12.90
C CYS A 22 38.89 0.81 -12.87
N LYS A 23 39.81 1.64 -13.39
CA LYS A 23 39.54 3.02 -13.78
C LYS A 23 38.82 2.97 -15.11
N VAL A 24 37.49 3.02 -15.12
CA VAL A 24 36.72 3.27 -16.33
C VAL A 24 36.76 4.76 -16.61
N SER A 25 37.53 5.17 -17.62
CA SER A 25 37.49 6.51 -18.18
C SER A 25 36.19 6.65 -18.99
N ILE A 26 35.17 7.35 -18.44
CA ILE A 26 33.97 7.76 -19.14
C ILE A 26 34.29 9.07 -19.90
N SER A 27 34.91 8.91 -21.04
CA SER A 27 35.06 9.98 -22.01
C SER A 27 34.70 9.41 -23.38
N THR A 28 33.56 9.81 -23.87
CA THR A 28 33.03 9.64 -25.22
C THR A 28 31.70 8.88 -25.27
N MET A 29 30.62 9.63 -25.00
CA MET A 29 29.29 9.54 -25.63
C MET A 29 28.27 10.34 -24.78
N MET A 30 28.38 11.65 -24.85
CA MET A 30 27.22 12.53 -24.62
C MET A 30 26.94 13.28 -25.92
N PRO A 31 25.71 13.28 -26.43
CA PRO A 31 25.34 14.19 -27.50
C PRO A 31 25.40 15.62 -26.94
N SER A 32 25.97 16.54 -27.73
CA SER A 32 26.14 17.96 -27.45
C SER A 32 24.81 18.60 -27.04
N TYR A 33 24.69 18.92 -25.76
CA TYR A 33 23.63 19.82 -25.27
C TYR A 33 24.00 21.25 -25.72
N ASN A 34 23.15 21.82 -26.58
CA ASN A 34 23.23 23.18 -27.00
C ASN A 34 23.28 24.12 -25.78
N GLN A 35 24.28 24.99 -25.76
CA GLN A 35 24.37 26.12 -24.81
C GLN A 35 23.10 26.96 -24.97
N VAL A 36 22.20 26.88 -23.99
CA VAL A 36 21.12 27.84 -23.87
C VAL A 36 21.73 29.15 -23.38
N ASN A 37 21.67 30.15 -24.22
CA ASN A 37 22.03 31.55 -23.89
C ASN A 37 21.19 32.00 -22.69
N LEU A 38 21.83 32.15 -21.53
CA LEU A 38 21.27 32.84 -20.36
C LEU A 38 21.24 34.37 -20.67
N SER A 39 20.22 34.79 -21.42
CA SER A 39 19.82 36.20 -21.42
C SER A 39 19.29 36.53 -20.03
N LYS A 40 19.80 37.59 -19.41
CA LYS A 40 19.36 38.17 -18.15
C LYS A 40 17.87 38.57 -18.25
N GLY A 41 16.99 37.58 -18.04
CA GLY A 41 15.59 37.82 -17.71
C GLY A 41 15.50 38.11 -16.22
N ASN A 42 14.88 39.20 -15.83
CA ASN A 42 14.50 39.54 -14.48
C ASN A 42 13.72 38.34 -13.91
N PHE A 43 14.37 37.58 -13.03
CA PHE A 43 13.65 36.65 -12.16
C PHE A 43 12.89 37.51 -11.14
N ASN A 44 11.60 37.74 -11.42
CA ASN A 44 10.68 38.11 -10.37
C ASN A 44 10.75 37.03 -9.29
N SER A 45 11.13 37.43 -8.09
CA SER A 45 11.19 36.57 -6.87
C SER A 45 9.79 36.20 -6.34
N ASP A 46 8.80 36.18 -7.21
CA ASP A 46 7.44 35.82 -6.83
C ASP A 46 7.28 34.31 -6.74
N SER A 47 7.25 33.85 -5.49
CA SER A 47 6.74 32.55 -5.00
C SER A 47 7.36 31.29 -5.60
N ILE A 48 8.60 31.00 -5.25
CA ILE A 48 9.03 29.60 -5.11
C ILE A 48 8.23 29.04 -3.93
N THR A 49 7.11 28.39 -4.19
CA THR A 49 6.38 27.64 -3.16
C THR A 49 7.28 26.49 -2.74
N VAL A 50 8.00 26.67 -1.65
CA VAL A 50 8.81 25.60 -1.03
C VAL A 50 7.86 24.45 -0.72
N ALA A 51 8.19 23.23 -1.18
CA ALA A 51 7.40 22.06 -0.86
C ALA A 51 7.31 21.90 0.66
N PRO A 52 6.15 21.57 1.22
CA PRO A 52 6.02 21.36 2.66
C PRO A 52 6.87 20.18 3.12
N GLU A 53 7.33 20.20 4.37
CA GLU A 53 8.07 19.08 4.96
C GLU A 53 7.13 17.95 5.34
N ILE A 54 5.90 18.30 5.79
CA ILE A 54 4.88 17.36 6.28
C ILE A 54 3.60 17.53 5.48
N SER A 55 2.93 16.43 5.13
CA SER A 55 1.55 16.39 4.66
C SER A 55 0.69 15.61 5.65
N VAL A 56 -0.18 16.30 6.36
CA VAL A 56 -1.23 15.66 7.19
C VAL A 56 -2.45 15.48 6.31
N PHE A 57 -2.99 14.24 6.21
CA PHE A 57 -4.17 14.02 5.40
C PHE A 57 -5.24 13.20 6.12
N LEU A 58 -6.50 13.63 5.93
CA LEU A 58 -7.64 13.20 6.72
C LEU A 58 -8.79 12.75 5.79
N PRO A 59 -9.15 11.46 5.80
CA PRO A 59 -10.42 11.00 5.24
C PRO A 59 -11.60 11.57 6.03
N VAL A 60 -12.55 12.19 5.34
CA VAL A 60 -13.75 12.80 5.93
C VAL A 60 -15.00 12.15 5.33
N PHE A 61 -15.93 11.70 6.18
CA PHE A 61 -17.26 11.27 5.76
C PHE A 61 -18.28 11.50 6.86
N ASN A 62 -19.08 12.58 6.73
CA ASN A 62 -20.09 13.00 7.72
C ASN A 62 -19.48 13.22 9.10
N GLU A 63 -18.55 14.17 9.20
CA GLU A 63 -17.80 14.54 10.41
C GLU A 63 -17.87 16.04 10.70
N GLU A 64 -18.93 16.75 10.23
CA GLU A 64 -19.11 18.19 10.34
C GLU A 64 -18.79 18.74 11.75
N PRO A 65 -19.30 18.18 12.88
CA PRO A 65 -19.06 18.74 14.20
C PRO A 65 -17.60 18.61 14.68
N ASN A 66 -16.84 17.69 14.07
CA ASN A 66 -15.48 17.39 14.49
C ASN A 66 -14.41 18.22 13.75
N LEU A 67 -14.74 18.76 12.55
CA LEU A 67 -13.74 19.34 11.66
C LEU A 67 -13.06 20.59 12.22
N ARG A 68 -13.80 21.57 12.74
CA ARG A 68 -13.23 22.80 13.28
C ARG A 68 -12.39 22.56 14.56
N PRO A 69 -12.85 21.80 15.56
CA PRO A 69 -12.03 21.44 16.70
C PRO A 69 -10.74 20.71 16.29
N LEU A 70 -10.83 19.71 15.40
CA LEU A 70 -9.68 18.95 14.95
C LEU A 70 -8.68 19.82 14.19
N HIS A 71 -9.16 20.72 13.31
CA HIS A 71 -8.29 21.64 12.60
C HIS A 71 -7.48 22.52 13.56
N LYS A 72 -8.12 23.01 14.62
CA LYS A 72 -7.44 23.80 15.66
C LYS A 72 -6.36 22.99 16.37
N GLU A 73 -6.64 21.75 16.76
CA GLU A 73 -5.66 20.86 17.41
C GLU A 73 -4.47 20.53 16.48
N ILE A 74 -4.73 20.30 15.18
CA ILE A 74 -3.68 20.09 14.19
C ILE A 74 -2.83 21.35 14.01
N ASP A 75 -3.43 22.52 13.95
CA ASP A 75 -2.71 23.79 13.83
C ASP A 75 -1.79 24.04 15.03
N GLU A 76 -2.29 23.78 16.26
CA GLU A 76 -1.50 23.87 17.48
C GLU A 76 -0.30 22.89 17.45
N ALA A 77 -0.52 21.64 17.04
CA ALA A 77 0.53 20.64 16.94
C ALA A 77 1.59 21.02 15.88
N ILE A 78 1.19 21.51 14.70
CA ILE A 78 2.10 21.95 13.64
C ILE A 78 2.94 23.14 14.11
N LYS A 79 2.35 24.12 14.79
CA LYS A 79 3.07 25.27 15.37
C LYS A 79 4.15 24.85 16.37
N GLU A 80 3.87 23.84 17.19
CA GLU A 80 4.84 23.32 18.16
C GLU A 80 6.01 22.60 17.47
N ILE A 81 5.76 21.88 16.39
CA ILE A 81 6.76 21.12 15.61
C ILE A 81 7.71 22.07 14.85
N LYS A 82 7.25 23.27 14.45
CA LYS A 82 8.00 24.26 13.68
C LYS A 82 8.47 23.78 12.31
N MET A 83 7.76 22.88 11.68
CA MET A 83 7.99 22.41 10.31
C MET A 83 6.92 22.98 9.37
N THR A 84 7.29 23.14 8.11
CA THR A 84 6.32 23.52 7.08
C THR A 84 5.37 22.37 6.79
N ALA A 85 4.07 22.64 6.79
CA ALA A 85 3.06 21.59 6.64
C ALA A 85 1.93 21.99 5.67
N GLU A 86 1.31 21.00 5.06
CA GLU A 86 0.01 21.11 4.39
C GLU A 86 -0.98 20.16 5.06
N ILE A 87 -2.27 20.54 5.02
CA ILE A 87 -3.37 19.76 5.58
C ILE A 87 -4.32 19.42 4.44
N ILE A 88 -4.50 18.12 4.15
CA ILE A 88 -5.29 17.64 3.02
C ILE A 88 -6.52 16.92 3.57
N TYR A 89 -7.68 17.53 3.44
CA TYR A 89 -8.96 16.86 3.73
C TYR A 89 -9.47 16.17 2.47
N VAL A 90 -9.88 14.92 2.61
CA VAL A 90 -10.48 14.15 1.51
C VAL A 90 -11.92 13.83 1.87
N ASP A 91 -12.85 14.61 1.32
CA ASP A 91 -14.29 14.40 1.49
C ASP A 91 -14.76 13.21 0.65
N ASP A 92 -15.07 12.12 1.31
CA ASP A 92 -15.55 10.86 0.68
C ASP A 92 -17.05 10.90 0.38
N GLY A 93 -17.51 12.03 -0.18
CA GLY A 93 -18.91 12.22 -0.58
C GLY A 93 -19.85 12.38 0.61
N SER A 94 -19.51 13.25 1.55
CA SER A 94 -20.34 13.57 2.72
C SER A 94 -21.73 14.10 2.30
N THR A 95 -22.72 13.82 3.12
CA THR A 95 -24.12 14.21 2.94
C THR A 95 -24.61 15.23 3.96
N ASP A 96 -23.78 15.55 4.95
CA ASP A 96 -23.97 16.61 5.96
C ASP A 96 -23.25 17.90 5.53
N ASP A 97 -23.12 18.86 6.44
CA ASP A 97 -22.45 20.14 6.19
C ASP A 97 -20.89 20.06 6.24
N SER A 98 -20.31 18.84 6.27
CA SER A 98 -18.84 18.67 6.27
C SER A 98 -18.16 19.44 5.15
N LEU A 99 -18.65 19.32 3.90
CA LEU A 99 -18.05 20.00 2.75
C LEU A 99 -18.10 21.52 2.88
N LYS A 100 -19.18 22.07 3.46
CA LYS A 100 -19.29 23.52 3.72
C LYS A 100 -18.21 23.99 4.70
N VAL A 101 -18.04 23.27 5.81
CA VAL A 101 -16.99 23.57 6.80
C VAL A 101 -15.60 23.45 6.20
N LEU A 102 -15.35 22.45 5.36
CA LEU A 102 -14.04 22.27 4.69
C LEU A 102 -13.72 23.42 3.72
N ARG A 103 -14.72 24.00 3.03
CA ARG A 103 -14.54 25.18 2.18
C ARG A 103 -14.14 26.39 3.03
N GLU A 104 -14.87 26.62 4.11
CA GLU A 104 -14.58 27.71 5.04
C GLU A 104 -13.15 27.59 5.60
N LEU A 105 -12.72 26.38 6.01
CA LEU A 105 -11.36 26.13 6.48
C LEU A 105 -10.30 26.38 5.39
N ALA A 106 -10.59 26.06 4.13
CA ALA A 106 -9.68 26.32 3.02
C ALA A 106 -9.59 27.80 2.66
N ASP A 107 -10.61 28.59 2.96
CA ASP A 107 -10.61 30.05 2.80
C ASP A 107 -9.89 30.74 3.98
N GLU A 108 -9.92 30.14 5.17
CA GLU A 108 -9.32 30.65 6.41
C GLU A 108 -7.80 30.31 6.54
N ASP A 109 -7.34 29.18 5.94
CA ASP A 109 -5.97 28.66 6.08
C ASP A 109 -5.38 28.23 4.71
N ASP A 110 -4.41 28.96 4.21
CA ASP A 110 -3.69 28.69 2.94
C ASP A 110 -2.98 27.32 2.87
N ARG A 111 -2.79 26.65 4.01
CA ARG A 111 -2.21 25.30 4.08
C ARG A 111 -3.24 24.20 3.80
N VAL A 112 -4.54 24.54 3.89
CA VAL A 112 -5.63 23.59 3.72
C VAL A 112 -5.92 23.35 2.25
N ARG A 113 -6.09 22.08 1.93
CA ARG A 113 -6.46 21.58 0.62
C ARG A 113 -7.59 20.58 0.77
N VAL A 114 -8.57 20.62 -0.12
CA VAL A 114 -9.70 19.72 -0.07
C VAL A 114 -9.87 18.99 -1.38
N ILE A 115 -9.99 17.66 -1.30
CA ILE A 115 -10.34 16.79 -2.42
C ILE A 115 -11.76 16.28 -2.18
N VAL A 116 -12.67 16.54 -3.11
CA VAL A 116 -14.07 16.14 -2.99
C VAL A 116 -14.37 15.00 -3.95
N PHE A 117 -14.84 13.88 -3.46
CA PHE A 117 -15.24 12.74 -4.28
C PHE A 117 -16.67 12.90 -4.83
N ARG A 118 -16.96 12.25 -5.95
CA ARG A 118 -18.30 12.25 -6.55
C ARG A 118 -19.32 11.45 -5.75
N ARG A 119 -18.88 10.47 -4.96
CA ARG A 119 -19.67 9.60 -4.07
C ARG A 119 -18.78 8.99 -3.01
N ASN A 120 -19.34 8.28 -2.07
CA ASN A 120 -18.56 7.49 -1.13
C ASN A 120 -17.84 6.31 -1.84
N TYR A 121 -16.51 6.28 -1.75
CA TYR A 121 -15.62 5.22 -2.26
C TYR A 121 -14.96 4.44 -1.11
N GLY A 122 -15.09 4.90 0.14
CA GLY A 122 -14.54 4.31 1.34
C GLY A 122 -13.17 4.86 1.76
N GLN A 123 -12.84 4.61 3.02
CA GLN A 123 -11.66 5.15 3.69
C GLN A 123 -10.35 4.89 2.92
N THR A 124 -10.19 3.70 2.33
CA THR A 124 -8.97 3.36 1.57
C THR A 124 -8.80 4.23 0.32
N ALA A 125 -9.88 4.55 -0.38
CA ALA A 125 -9.84 5.42 -1.54
C ALA A 125 -9.47 6.86 -1.13
N ALA A 126 -10.03 7.35 -0.02
CA ALA A 126 -9.71 8.66 0.53
C ALA A 126 -8.25 8.73 1.01
N MET A 127 -7.74 7.68 1.63
CA MET A 127 -6.32 7.55 1.99
C MET A 127 -5.42 7.59 0.75
N SER A 128 -5.77 6.84 -0.31
CA SER A 128 -5.02 6.85 -1.57
C SER A 128 -4.98 8.25 -2.19
N ALA A 129 -6.11 8.96 -2.23
CA ALA A 129 -6.16 10.33 -2.73
C ALA A 129 -5.31 11.31 -1.91
N GLY A 130 -5.27 11.13 -0.59
CA GLY A 130 -4.41 11.89 0.30
C GLY A 130 -2.93 11.66 0.00
N ILE A 131 -2.52 10.41 -0.17
CA ILE A 131 -1.14 10.03 -0.55
C ILE A 131 -0.77 10.59 -1.93
N ASP A 132 -1.65 10.43 -2.93
CA ASP A 132 -1.42 10.90 -4.30
C ASP A 132 -1.28 12.43 -4.38
N ALA A 133 -1.98 13.17 -3.51
CA ALA A 133 -1.99 14.62 -3.48
C ALA A 133 -0.90 15.24 -2.58
N ALA A 134 -0.36 14.48 -1.65
CA ALA A 134 0.63 14.94 -0.68
C ALA A 134 1.93 15.36 -1.37
N ARG A 135 2.52 16.49 -0.93
CA ARG A 135 3.78 17.03 -1.44
C ARG A 135 4.91 16.94 -0.41
N GLY A 136 4.57 16.76 0.85
CA GLY A 136 5.54 16.65 1.94
C GLY A 136 6.43 15.43 1.84
N ASN A 137 7.61 15.52 2.46
CA ASN A 137 8.53 14.37 2.56
C ASN A 137 8.07 13.35 3.60
N ILE A 138 7.25 13.78 4.55
CA ILE A 138 6.65 12.93 5.58
C ILE A 138 5.13 13.00 5.44
N LEU A 139 4.48 11.85 5.37
CA LEU A 139 3.04 11.69 5.19
C LEU A 139 2.41 11.17 6.48
N ILE A 140 1.40 11.88 6.97
CA ILE A 140 0.75 11.59 8.26
C ILE A 140 -0.75 11.46 8.05
N PRO A 141 -1.28 10.23 7.90
CA PRO A 141 -2.72 9.98 7.95
C PRO A 141 -3.28 10.14 9.36
N MET A 142 -4.50 10.65 9.45
CA MET A 142 -5.26 10.76 10.69
C MET A 142 -6.75 10.64 10.41
N ASP A 143 -7.52 10.01 11.29
CA ASP A 143 -8.98 10.00 11.22
C ASP A 143 -9.56 11.36 11.65
N ALA A 144 -10.70 11.75 11.07
CA ALA A 144 -11.35 13.04 11.34
C ALA A 144 -12.34 13.02 12.52
N ASP A 145 -12.32 11.98 13.38
CA ASP A 145 -13.32 11.73 14.44
C ASP A 145 -12.87 12.14 15.86
N LEU A 146 -11.79 12.92 15.96
CA LEU A 146 -11.19 13.39 17.23
C LEU A 146 -10.71 12.28 18.16
N GLN A 147 -10.51 11.06 17.66
CA GLN A 147 -10.01 9.97 18.52
C GLN A 147 -8.48 9.94 18.61
N ASN A 148 -7.76 10.47 17.63
CA ASN A 148 -6.31 10.60 17.65
C ASN A 148 -5.92 11.98 18.17
N ASP A 149 -4.87 12.05 18.97
CA ASP A 149 -4.31 13.31 19.44
C ASP A 149 -3.24 13.82 18.45
N PRO A 150 -3.44 15.00 17.81
CA PRO A 150 -2.44 15.59 16.92
C PRO A 150 -1.09 15.91 17.60
N ALA A 151 -1.05 16.10 18.91
CA ALA A 151 0.19 16.35 19.65
C ALA A 151 1.17 15.16 19.57
N ASP A 152 0.68 13.94 19.34
CA ASP A 152 1.52 12.76 19.15
C ASP A 152 2.30 12.78 17.80
N ILE A 153 1.96 13.66 16.87
CA ILE A 153 2.71 13.84 15.61
C ILE A 153 4.19 14.12 15.92
N LYS A 154 4.47 14.97 16.88
CA LYS A 154 5.85 15.29 17.30
C LYS A 154 6.63 14.04 17.72
N ARG A 155 6.01 13.14 18.46
CA ARG A 155 6.64 11.89 18.92
C ARG A 155 6.87 10.90 17.76
N LEU A 156 5.93 10.86 16.80
CA LEU A 156 6.10 10.06 15.58
C LEU A 156 7.28 10.56 14.74
N LEU A 157 7.42 11.88 14.58
CA LEU A 157 8.53 12.49 13.85
C LEU A 157 9.88 12.23 14.53
N GLN A 158 9.96 12.38 15.83
CA GLN A 158 11.17 12.04 16.61
C GLN A 158 11.59 10.60 16.38
N LYS A 159 10.62 9.67 16.30
CA LYS A 159 10.90 8.26 16.04
C LYS A 159 11.37 8.00 14.61
N LEU A 160 10.84 8.73 13.62
CA LEU A 160 11.36 8.71 12.24
C LEU A 160 12.82 9.18 12.16
N ASP A 161 13.19 10.20 12.96
CA ASP A 161 14.56 10.75 12.99
C ASP A 161 15.58 9.77 13.60
N GLU A 162 15.14 8.78 14.38
CA GLU A 162 16.01 7.67 14.83
C GLU A 162 16.39 6.72 13.66
N GLY A 163 15.87 6.99 12.46
CA GLY A 163 16.19 6.26 11.23
C GLY A 163 15.17 5.20 10.87
N PHE A 164 13.94 5.28 11.39
CA PHE A 164 12.82 4.49 10.89
C PHE A 164 12.18 5.15 9.68
N ASP A 165 11.53 4.36 8.85
CA ASP A 165 10.87 4.83 7.62
C ASP A 165 9.35 4.88 7.79
N VAL A 166 8.83 4.06 8.70
CA VAL A 166 7.42 3.98 9.09
C VAL A 166 7.30 3.92 10.60
N VAL A 167 6.49 4.78 11.18
CA VAL A 167 6.14 4.75 12.60
C VAL A 167 4.63 4.65 12.77
N SER A 168 4.16 3.58 13.42
CA SER A 168 2.75 3.33 13.70
C SER A 168 2.39 3.74 15.11
N GLY A 169 1.25 4.39 15.30
CA GLY A 169 0.69 4.60 16.63
C GLY A 169 0.12 3.30 17.21
N TRP A 170 0.26 3.13 18.51
CA TRP A 170 -0.34 2.05 19.30
C TRP A 170 -1.24 2.60 20.40
N ARG A 171 -2.54 2.37 20.29
CA ARG A 171 -3.55 2.79 21.28
C ARG A 171 -3.51 1.87 22.51
N LYS A 172 -2.45 2.03 23.34
CA LYS A 172 -2.17 1.15 24.48
C LYS A 172 -3.33 1.12 25.48
N ASN A 173 -3.93 2.29 25.74
CA ASN A 173 -4.98 2.49 26.77
C ASN A 173 -6.39 2.49 26.19
N ARG A 174 -6.64 1.70 25.12
CA ARG A 174 -7.92 1.65 24.43
C ARG A 174 -9.05 1.23 25.37
N GLN A 175 -10.08 2.10 25.53
CA GLN A 175 -11.25 1.89 26.40
C GLN A 175 -12.38 1.09 25.73
N ASP A 176 -12.07 0.04 24.97
CA ASP A 176 -13.06 -0.80 24.30
C ASP A 176 -13.55 -1.95 25.19
N LYS A 177 -14.78 -2.43 24.90
CA LYS A 177 -15.34 -3.61 25.56
C LYS A 177 -14.44 -4.84 25.36
N LEU A 178 -13.98 -5.43 26.47
CA LEU A 178 -12.92 -6.44 26.55
C LEU A 178 -13.21 -7.68 25.66
N ILE A 179 -14.40 -8.27 25.78
CA ILE A 179 -14.73 -9.56 25.16
C ILE A 179 -15.11 -9.41 23.68
N THR A 180 -15.90 -8.39 23.32
CA THR A 180 -16.47 -8.26 21.98
C THR A 180 -15.56 -7.56 20.99
N ARG A 181 -14.56 -6.79 21.44
CA ARG A 181 -13.68 -6.00 20.58
C ARG A 181 -12.19 -6.23 20.82
N ARG A 182 -11.74 -6.28 22.08
CA ARG A 182 -10.30 -6.37 22.39
C ARG A 182 -9.70 -7.74 22.07
N ILE A 183 -10.35 -8.84 22.45
CA ILE A 183 -9.85 -10.21 22.19
C ILE A 183 -9.79 -10.51 20.69
N PRO A 184 -10.86 -10.29 19.88
CA PRO A 184 -10.79 -10.49 18.44
C PRO A 184 -9.74 -9.61 17.76
N SER A 185 -9.56 -8.36 18.22
CA SER A 185 -8.55 -7.45 17.69
C SER A 185 -7.13 -7.94 17.95
N VAL A 186 -6.83 -8.40 19.18
CA VAL A 186 -5.50 -8.95 19.52
C VAL A 186 -5.19 -10.21 18.73
N ALA A 187 -6.16 -11.12 18.60
CA ALA A 187 -6.01 -12.34 17.78
C ALA A 187 -5.76 -11.99 16.30
N ALA A 188 -6.53 -11.05 15.76
CA ALA A 188 -6.35 -10.56 14.39
C ALA A 188 -4.96 -9.92 14.21
N ASN A 189 -4.54 -9.02 15.10
CA ASN A 189 -3.23 -8.36 15.01
C ASN A 189 -2.08 -9.38 15.08
N ARG A 190 -2.18 -10.40 15.95
CA ARG A 190 -1.18 -11.45 16.04
C ARG A 190 -1.09 -12.30 14.76
N LEU A 191 -2.25 -12.61 14.17
CA LEU A 191 -2.32 -13.32 12.89
C LEU A 191 -1.72 -12.46 11.76
N ILE A 192 -2.06 -11.15 11.72
CA ILE A 192 -1.53 -10.20 10.77
C ILE A 192 0.00 -10.10 10.90
N SER A 193 0.52 -9.97 12.11
CA SER A 193 1.96 -9.92 12.38
C SER A 193 2.68 -11.18 11.90
N TRP A 194 2.10 -12.35 12.16
CA TRP A 194 2.66 -13.63 11.72
C TRP A 194 2.70 -13.77 10.19
N ILE A 195 1.64 -13.37 9.51
CA ILE A 195 1.54 -13.43 8.04
C ILE A 195 2.40 -12.35 7.38
N GLY A 196 2.36 -11.13 7.92
CA GLY A 196 3.02 -9.94 7.35
C GLY A 196 4.51 -9.85 7.64
N GLY A 197 5.00 -10.56 8.66
CA GLY A 197 6.40 -10.51 9.10
C GLY A 197 6.77 -9.24 9.87
N VAL A 198 5.80 -8.38 10.17
CA VAL A 198 5.97 -7.14 10.96
C VAL A 198 5.24 -7.29 12.28
N SER A 199 5.91 -7.05 13.40
CA SER A 199 5.30 -7.16 14.73
C SER A 199 4.79 -5.81 15.20
N LEU A 200 3.46 -5.58 15.06
CA LEU A 200 2.76 -4.42 15.59
C LEU A 200 1.63 -4.87 16.53
N HIS A 201 1.43 -4.10 17.60
CA HIS A 201 0.34 -4.35 18.54
C HIS A 201 -1.01 -3.83 18.01
N ASP A 202 -0.99 -2.78 17.18
CA ASP A 202 -2.21 -2.13 16.67
C ASP A 202 -2.12 -1.71 15.21
N TYR A 203 -2.53 -2.60 14.31
CA TYR A 203 -2.65 -2.27 12.88
C TYR A 203 -3.80 -1.30 12.57
N GLY A 204 -4.77 -1.20 13.46
CA GLY A 204 -5.98 -0.41 13.27
C GLY A 204 -5.85 1.06 13.66
N CYS A 205 -4.73 1.50 14.22
CA CYS A 205 -4.49 2.92 14.48
C CYS A 205 -4.30 3.65 13.15
N SER A 206 -5.03 4.75 12.93
CA SER A 206 -4.90 5.58 11.73
C SER A 206 -3.73 6.53 11.82
N LEU A 207 -3.40 7.03 13.02
CA LEU A 207 -2.28 7.93 13.24
C LEU A 207 -0.95 7.20 13.05
N LYS A 208 -0.26 7.53 11.99
CA LYS A 208 1.04 6.97 11.59
C LYS A 208 1.88 8.06 10.92
N ALA A 209 3.17 7.82 10.79
CA ALA A 209 4.04 8.67 9.99
C ALA A 209 4.84 7.81 9.02
N TYR A 210 4.95 8.26 7.78
CA TYR A 210 5.63 7.56 6.70
C TYR A 210 6.60 8.50 6.00
N ARG A 211 7.78 8.01 5.64
CA ARG A 211 8.59 8.67 4.61
C ARG A 211 7.92 8.49 3.26
N ARG A 212 7.90 9.55 2.46
CA ARG A 212 7.18 9.57 1.18
C ARG A 212 7.68 8.52 0.19
N ASP A 213 9.00 8.38 0.07
CA ASP A 213 9.68 7.44 -0.82
C ASP A 213 9.28 5.98 -0.59
N VAL A 214 8.83 5.65 0.63
CA VAL A 214 8.43 4.30 1.00
C VAL A 214 6.99 3.96 0.58
N ILE A 215 6.09 4.95 0.49
CA ILE A 215 4.66 4.68 0.27
C ILE A 215 4.07 5.28 -1.00
N GLN A 216 4.78 6.15 -1.70
CA GLN A 216 4.27 6.77 -2.93
C GLN A 216 3.91 5.76 -4.02
N ASP A 217 4.60 4.61 -4.06
CA ASP A 217 4.36 3.54 -5.04
C ASP A 217 3.39 2.46 -4.53
N VAL A 218 2.91 2.58 -3.28
CA VAL A 218 1.97 1.63 -2.69
C VAL A 218 0.56 1.90 -3.22
N ARG A 219 0.03 0.98 -4.02
CA ARG A 219 -1.36 1.04 -4.51
C ARG A 219 -2.29 0.36 -3.52
N LEU A 220 -3.28 1.13 -3.04
CA LEU A 220 -4.22 0.68 -2.00
C LEU A 220 -5.54 0.20 -2.62
N TYR A 221 -6.02 -0.99 -2.19
CA TYR A 221 -7.30 -1.58 -2.56
C TYR A 221 -8.00 -2.15 -1.33
N GLY A 222 -9.33 -2.32 -1.37
CA GLY A 222 -10.08 -2.93 -0.26
C GLY A 222 -9.83 -2.24 1.09
N GLU A 223 -9.47 -2.97 2.11
CA GLU A 223 -9.10 -2.45 3.45
C GLU A 223 -7.56 -2.33 3.64
N MET A 224 -6.79 -2.23 2.55
CA MET A 224 -5.32 -2.29 2.57
C MET A 224 -4.64 -1.13 3.30
N HIS A 225 -5.32 -0.02 3.55
CA HIS A 225 -4.78 1.12 4.32
C HIS A 225 -4.21 0.73 5.69
N ARG A 226 -4.72 -0.36 6.29
CA ARG A 226 -4.22 -0.89 7.58
C ARG A 226 -2.89 -1.59 7.47
N PHE A 227 -2.60 -2.12 6.30
CA PHE A 227 -1.45 -2.99 6.04
C PHE A 227 -0.29 -2.25 5.36
N ILE A 228 -0.40 -0.93 5.17
CA ILE A 228 0.69 -0.09 4.62
C ILE A 228 2.04 -0.38 5.32
N PRO A 229 2.12 -0.52 6.67
CA PRO A 229 3.39 -0.84 7.32
C PRO A 229 3.99 -2.18 6.87
N ILE A 230 3.15 -3.16 6.52
CA ILE A 230 3.60 -4.46 6.01
C ILE A 230 4.17 -4.30 4.60
N TYR A 231 3.46 -3.60 3.70
CA TYR A 231 3.94 -3.33 2.33
C TYR A 231 5.26 -2.58 2.34
N ALA A 232 5.35 -1.55 3.18
CA ALA A 232 6.57 -0.79 3.37
C ALA A 232 7.73 -1.69 3.83
N SER A 233 7.50 -2.55 4.82
CA SER A 233 8.50 -3.51 5.29
C SER A 233 8.96 -4.48 4.20
N TRP A 234 8.07 -4.95 3.34
CA TRP A 234 8.44 -5.80 2.21
C TRP A 234 9.26 -5.06 1.15
N ALA A 235 9.06 -3.74 1.03
CA ALA A 235 9.92 -2.88 0.22
C ALA A 235 11.27 -2.55 0.89
N GLY A 236 11.52 -3.08 2.10
CA GLY A 236 12.78 -2.88 2.84
C GLY A 236 12.74 -1.78 3.90
N ALA A 237 11.59 -1.16 4.15
CA ALA A 237 11.45 -0.10 5.15
C ALA A 237 11.56 -0.63 6.59
N ARG A 238 12.17 0.18 7.46
CA ARG A 238 12.23 -0.07 8.90
C ARG A 238 10.99 0.46 9.58
N VAL A 239 10.23 -0.43 10.22
CA VAL A 239 8.96 -0.13 10.86
C VAL A 239 9.14 -0.09 12.38
N ALA A 240 8.62 0.95 13.03
CA ALA A 240 8.53 1.08 14.48
C ALA A 240 7.08 1.33 14.93
N GLU A 241 6.83 1.14 16.21
CA GLU A 241 5.56 1.45 16.86
C GLU A 241 5.80 2.25 18.12
N ILE A 242 4.96 3.27 18.37
CA ILE A 242 4.97 4.04 19.62
C ILE A 242 3.58 4.10 20.26
N PRO A 243 3.47 4.11 21.60
CA PRO A 243 2.20 4.36 22.26
C PRO A 243 1.71 5.78 21.93
N VAL A 244 0.43 5.92 21.58
CA VAL A 244 -0.23 7.20 21.30
C VAL A 244 -1.46 7.35 22.20
N GLU A 245 -1.85 8.58 22.45
CA GLU A 245 -3.07 8.88 23.19
C GLU A 245 -4.30 8.61 22.30
N HIS A 246 -5.38 8.17 22.94
CA HIS A 246 -6.61 7.83 22.23
C HIS A 246 -7.82 8.28 23.03
N HIS A 247 -8.54 9.25 22.48
CA HIS A 247 -9.71 9.85 23.09
C HIS A 247 -10.99 9.05 22.79
N PRO A 248 -11.97 9.02 23.70
CA PRO A 248 -13.28 8.49 23.37
C PRO A 248 -13.94 9.36 22.30
N ARG A 249 -14.69 8.74 21.40
CA ARG A 249 -15.41 9.45 20.35
C ARG A 249 -16.41 10.43 20.96
N THR A 250 -16.34 11.70 20.57
CA THR A 250 -17.20 12.77 21.09
C THR A 250 -18.53 12.85 20.34
N ALA A 251 -18.59 12.53 19.04
CA ALA A 251 -19.79 12.57 18.23
C ALA A 251 -19.82 11.41 17.21
N GLY A 252 -21.03 11.03 16.75
CA GLY A 252 -21.22 10.01 15.73
C GLY A 252 -21.42 8.59 16.26
N LYS A 253 -21.92 7.67 15.37
CA LYS A 253 -22.12 6.24 15.68
C LYS A 253 -21.01 5.39 15.05
N SER A 254 -20.54 4.35 15.77
CA SER A 254 -19.59 3.39 15.21
C SER A 254 -20.20 2.68 14.00
N LYS A 255 -19.60 2.87 12.83
CA LYS A 255 -20.05 2.31 11.53
C LYS A 255 -19.61 0.84 11.32
N TYR A 256 -19.03 0.17 12.35
CA TYR A 256 -18.34 -1.11 12.18
C TYR A 256 -18.99 -2.28 12.93
N GLY A 257 -19.30 -3.37 12.20
CA GLY A 257 -19.89 -4.62 12.70
C GLY A 257 -18.93 -5.84 12.58
N LEU A 258 -19.35 -6.99 13.11
CA LEU A 258 -18.61 -8.27 13.09
C LEU A 258 -18.29 -8.80 11.67
N SER A 259 -19.10 -8.42 10.66
CA SER A 259 -18.85 -8.77 9.24
C SER A 259 -17.50 -8.29 8.72
N ARG A 260 -16.91 -7.27 9.36
CA ARG A 260 -15.59 -6.75 9.01
C ARG A 260 -14.47 -7.74 9.30
N THR A 261 -14.56 -8.56 10.34
CA THR A 261 -13.52 -9.54 10.69
C THR A 261 -13.31 -10.54 9.56
N ILE A 262 -14.40 -11.01 8.94
CA ILE A 262 -14.32 -11.93 7.80
C ILE A 262 -13.67 -11.25 6.59
N LYS A 263 -14.03 -10.00 6.29
CA LYS A 263 -13.40 -9.21 5.21
C LYS A 263 -11.91 -9.05 5.43
N VAL A 264 -11.49 -8.70 6.66
CA VAL A 264 -10.06 -8.57 7.01
C VAL A 264 -9.30 -9.89 6.79
N VAL A 265 -9.90 -11.05 7.09
CA VAL A 265 -9.26 -12.35 6.84
C VAL A 265 -9.08 -12.60 5.34
N PHE A 266 -10.10 -12.32 4.51
CA PHE A 266 -9.96 -12.43 3.05
C PHE A 266 -8.94 -11.46 2.48
N ASP A 267 -8.95 -10.20 2.95
CA ASP A 267 -7.95 -9.21 2.55
C ASP A 267 -6.53 -9.66 2.91
N MET A 268 -6.34 -10.29 4.08
CA MET A 268 -5.05 -10.84 4.49
C MET A 268 -4.58 -11.98 3.59
N ILE A 269 -5.47 -12.90 3.22
CA ILE A 269 -5.14 -13.97 2.27
C ILE A 269 -4.73 -13.37 0.94
N THR A 270 -5.48 -12.39 0.45
CA THR A 270 -5.18 -11.66 -0.79
C THR A 270 -3.83 -10.96 -0.71
N ILE A 271 -3.57 -10.23 0.39
CA ILE A 271 -2.32 -9.52 0.63
C ILE A 271 -1.14 -10.49 0.64
N LYS A 272 -1.25 -11.59 1.40
CA LYS A 272 -0.20 -12.61 1.46
C LYS A 272 0.07 -13.24 0.09
N PHE A 273 -0.99 -13.53 -0.65
CA PHE A 273 -0.89 -14.04 -2.01
C PHE A 273 -0.17 -13.05 -2.93
N MET A 274 -0.60 -11.78 -2.93
CA MET A 274 0.05 -10.73 -3.73
C MET A 274 1.51 -10.52 -3.34
N ALA A 275 1.81 -10.42 -2.05
CA ALA A 275 3.17 -10.20 -1.57
C ALA A 275 4.15 -11.31 -1.94
N SER A 276 3.70 -12.57 -1.79
CA SER A 276 4.59 -13.72 -1.97
C SER A 276 4.63 -14.23 -3.41
N TYR A 277 3.58 -13.96 -4.18
CA TYR A 277 3.35 -14.62 -5.47
C TYR A 277 2.93 -13.69 -6.60
N GLN A 278 2.94 -12.35 -6.40
CA GLN A 278 2.55 -11.36 -7.41
C GLN A 278 3.31 -11.53 -8.73
N THR A 279 4.60 -11.87 -8.64
CA THR A 279 5.45 -12.08 -9.82
C THR A 279 5.48 -13.52 -10.32
N LYS A 280 4.98 -14.49 -9.52
CA LYS A 280 5.07 -15.93 -9.84
C LYS A 280 3.87 -16.72 -9.32
N PRO A 281 2.62 -16.36 -9.65
CA PRO A 281 1.43 -17.07 -9.17
C PRO A 281 1.38 -18.54 -9.60
N LEU A 282 2.03 -18.87 -10.72
CA LEU A 282 2.13 -20.25 -11.21
C LEU A 282 2.76 -21.21 -10.19
N TYR A 283 3.66 -20.73 -9.31
CA TYR A 283 4.26 -21.62 -8.30
C TYR A 283 3.24 -22.12 -7.27
N VAL A 284 2.26 -21.29 -6.86
CA VAL A 284 1.20 -21.72 -5.93
C VAL A 284 0.27 -22.71 -6.59
N PHE A 285 -0.32 -22.30 -7.70
CA PHE A 285 -1.29 -23.16 -8.41
C PHE A 285 -0.61 -24.41 -8.96
N GLY A 286 0.61 -24.30 -9.49
CA GLY A 286 1.40 -25.43 -9.97
C GLY A 286 1.72 -26.45 -8.88
N THR A 287 2.02 -26.00 -7.64
CA THR A 287 2.25 -26.91 -6.52
C THR A 287 0.99 -27.72 -6.19
N PHE A 288 -0.18 -27.08 -6.10
CA PHE A 288 -1.45 -27.79 -5.90
C PHE A 288 -1.77 -28.71 -7.08
N GLY A 289 -1.47 -28.29 -8.31
CA GLY A 289 -1.59 -29.13 -9.51
C GLY A 289 -0.71 -30.37 -9.43
N MET A 290 0.55 -30.22 -9.03
CA MET A 290 1.48 -31.35 -8.87
C MET A 290 1.04 -32.33 -7.78
N ILE A 291 0.53 -31.82 -6.65
CA ILE A 291 -0.02 -32.67 -5.58
C ILE A 291 -1.23 -33.48 -6.11
N ALA A 292 -2.16 -32.81 -6.77
CA ALA A 292 -3.31 -33.49 -7.36
C ALA A 292 -2.89 -34.53 -8.42
N PHE A 293 -1.89 -34.22 -9.24
CA PHE A 293 -1.31 -35.15 -10.20
C PHE A 293 -0.70 -36.40 -9.51
N ALA A 294 0.08 -36.18 -8.45
CA ALA A 294 0.67 -37.28 -7.68
C ALA A 294 -0.40 -38.19 -7.07
N VAL A 295 -1.47 -37.61 -6.48
CA VAL A 295 -2.61 -38.38 -5.94
C VAL A 295 -3.30 -39.17 -7.07
N SER A 296 -3.52 -38.54 -8.23
CA SER A 296 -4.08 -39.23 -9.41
C SER A 296 -3.21 -40.41 -9.85
N ALA A 297 -1.90 -40.20 -9.96
CA ALA A 297 -0.98 -41.27 -10.38
C ALA A 297 -0.97 -42.43 -9.37
N ILE A 298 -0.93 -42.15 -8.07
CA ILE A 298 -0.97 -43.15 -7.01
C ILE A 298 -2.30 -43.93 -7.08
N ALA A 299 -3.43 -43.25 -7.22
CA ALA A 299 -4.74 -43.87 -7.33
C ALA A 299 -4.84 -44.79 -8.58
N GLY A 300 -4.31 -44.33 -9.71
CA GLY A 300 -4.25 -45.08 -10.95
C GLY A 300 -3.39 -46.34 -10.84
N LEU A 301 -2.16 -46.18 -10.31
CA LEU A 301 -1.25 -47.30 -10.08
C LEU A 301 -1.84 -48.34 -9.12
N LEU A 302 -2.51 -47.89 -8.03
CA LEU A 302 -3.14 -48.77 -7.07
C LEU A 302 -4.33 -49.50 -7.69
N ALA A 303 -5.16 -48.83 -8.47
CA ALA A 303 -6.26 -49.43 -9.21
C ALA A 303 -5.77 -50.55 -10.16
N PHE A 304 -4.68 -50.28 -10.86
CA PHE A 304 -4.05 -51.21 -11.79
C PHE A 304 -3.43 -52.43 -11.05
N TYR A 305 -2.76 -52.16 -9.92
CA TYR A 305 -2.22 -53.20 -9.06
C TYR A 305 -3.32 -54.17 -8.53
N LEU A 306 -4.40 -53.61 -8.00
CA LEU A 306 -5.55 -54.41 -7.51
C LEU A 306 -6.20 -55.21 -8.64
N ARG A 307 -6.20 -54.70 -9.85
CA ARG A 307 -6.71 -55.41 -11.01
C ARG A 307 -5.87 -56.64 -11.36
N ILE A 308 -4.54 -56.49 -11.34
CA ILE A 308 -3.62 -57.59 -11.73
C ILE A 308 -3.51 -58.61 -10.62
N VAL A 309 -3.27 -58.18 -9.38
CA VAL A 309 -2.94 -59.09 -8.26
C VAL A 309 -4.20 -59.72 -7.66
N ASN A 310 -5.24 -58.91 -7.45
CA ASN A 310 -6.45 -59.38 -6.76
C ASN A 310 -7.62 -59.69 -7.73
N GLY A 311 -7.45 -59.51 -9.03
CA GLY A 311 -8.52 -59.69 -10.02
C GLY A 311 -9.72 -58.74 -9.88
N THR A 312 -9.58 -57.70 -9.07
CA THR A 312 -10.68 -56.77 -8.74
C THR A 312 -11.04 -55.92 -9.97
N HIS A 313 -12.30 -55.91 -10.37
CA HIS A 313 -12.77 -55.07 -11.47
C HIS A 313 -12.71 -53.59 -11.11
N PHE A 314 -12.32 -52.69 -12.05
CA PHE A 314 -12.24 -51.26 -11.86
C PHE A 314 -13.53 -50.61 -11.31
N ILE A 315 -14.70 -51.14 -11.70
CA ILE A 315 -16.02 -50.65 -11.24
C ILE A 315 -16.27 -50.92 -9.75
N ARG A 316 -15.58 -51.91 -9.14
CA ARG A 316 -15.75 -52.25 -7.73
C ARG A 316 -14.96 -51.41 -6.76
N THR A 317 -14.11 -50.50 -7.25
CA THR A 317 -13.29 -49.59 -6.43
C THR A 317 -13.50 -48.13 -6.86
N PRO A 318 -13.46 -47.16 -5.94
CA PRO A 318 -13.57 -45.74 -6.31
C PRO A 318 -12.30 -45.19 -6.91
N LEU A 319 -11.20 -45.97 -6.98
CA LEU A 319 -9.89 -45.51 -7.38
C LEU A 319 -9.81 -44.94 -8.83
N PRO A 320 -10.44 -45.59 -9.84
CA PRO A 320 -10.41 -45.00 -11.21
C PRO A 320 -11.13 -43.68 -11.30
N LEU A 321 -12.25 -43.51 -10.58
CA LEU A 321 -12.96 -42.24 -10.51
C LEU A 321 -12.09 -41.17 -9.82
N LEU A 322 -11.46 -41.53 -8.69
CA LEU A 322 -10.54 -40.63 -7.97
C LEU A 322 -9.37 -40.22 -8.87
N CYS A 323 -8.78 -41.15 -9.64
CA CYS A 323 -7.70 -40.87 -10.58
C CYS A 323 -8.13 -39.83 -11.62
N ILE A 324 -9.27 -40.02 -12.28
CA ILE A 324 -9.76 -39.10 -13.33
C ILE A 324 -10.09 -37.73 -12.74
N VAL A 325 -10.78 -37.69 -11.59
CA VAL A 325 -11.13 -36.41 -10.94
C VAL A 325 -9.90 -35.65 -10.51
N MET A 326 -8.91 -36.31 -9.89
CA MET A 326 -7.66 -35.65 -9.45
C MET A 326 -6.81 -35.22 -10.65
N LEU A 327 -6.83 -35.93 -11.77
CA LEU A 327 -6.18 -35.51 -13.01
C LEU A 327 -6.82 -34.24 -13.56
N ALA A 328 -8.15 -34.20 -13.62
CA ALA A 328 -8.87 -33.01 -14.06
C ALA A 328 -8.59 -31.80 -13.19
N ILE A 329 -8.58 -31.98 -11.85
CA ILE A 329 -8.22 -30.95 -10.88
C ILE A 329 -6.79 -30.46 -11.10
N SER A 330 -5.83 -31.37 -11.36
CA SER A 330 -4.45 -31.01 -11.65
C SER A 330 -4.35 -30.10 -12.87
N ILE A 331 -4.98 -30.48 -13.98
CA ILE A 331 -5.01 -29.66 -15.20
C ILE A 331 -5.64 -28.29 -14.92
N GLN A 332 -6.73 -28.27 -14.18
CA GLN A 332 -7.43 -27.03 -13.83
C GLN A 332 -6.54 -26.09 -13.01
N PHE A 333 -5.78 -26.59 -12.03
CA PHE A 333 -4.84 -25.76 -11.27
C PHE A 333 -3.71 -25.22 -12.16
N PHE A 334 -3.17 -25.99 -13.08
CA PHE A 334 -2.16 -25.48 -14.04
C PHE A 334 -2.73 -24.39 -14.92
N LEU A 335 -3.93 -24.55 -15.47
CA LEU A 335 -4.56 -23.51 -16.29
C LEU A 335 -4.84 -22.24 -15.48
N MET A 336 -5.32 -22.38 -14.23
CA MET A 336 -5.52 -21.24 -13.32
C MET A 336 -4.19 -20.52 -13.04
N GLY A 337 -3.10 -21.27 -12.86
CA GLY A 337 -1.77 -20.70 -12.65
C GLY A 337 -1.28 -19.89 -13.84
N LEU A 338 -1.47 -20.39 -15.05
CA LEU A 338 -1.13 -19.67 -16.30
C LEU A 338 -1.99 -18.42 -16.46
N MET A 339 -3.30 -18.52 -16.22
CA MET A 339 -4.19 -17.33 -16.27
C MET A 339 -3.79 -16.28 -15.25
N ALA A 340 -3.48 -16.67 -14.01
CA ALA A 340 -3.03 -15.77 -12.97
C ALA A 340 -1.71 -15.07 -13.33
N GLU A 341 -0.77 -15.79 -13.95
CA GLU A 341 0.51 -15.24 -14.47
C GLU A 341 0.27 -14.19 -15.57
N MET A 342 -0.61 -14.51 -16.54
CA MET A 342 -0.97 -13.57 -17.60
C MET A 342 -1.66 -12.32 -17.04
N LEU A 343 -2.60 -12.50 -16.10
CA LEU A 343 -3.29 -11.38 -15.43
C LEU A 343 -2.32 -10.50 -14.64
N ALA A 344 -1.36 -11.09 -13.92
CA ALA A 344 -0.35 -10.36 -13.18
C ALA A 344 0.49 -9.48 -14.13
N ARG A 345 0.93 -10.01 -15.28
CA ARG A 345 1.67 -9.24 -16.29
C ARG A 345 0.83 -8.12 -16.89
N THR A 346 -0.40 -8.40 -17.30
CA THR A 346 -1.32 -7.39 -17.84
C THR A 346 -1.63 -6.30 -16.82
N TYR A 347 -1.77 -6.69 -15.54
CA TYR A 347 -2.00 -5.75 -14.44
C TYR A 347 -0.84 -4.75 -14.31
N HIS A 348 0.41 -5.20 -14.36
CA HIS A 348 1.57 -4.31 -14.28
C HIS A 348 1.70 -3.36 -15.48
N GLU A 349 1.25 -3.78 -16.66
CA GLU A 349 1.34 -2.98 -17.88
C GLU A 349 0.21 -1.94 -18.02
N SER A 350 -0.97 -2.14 -17.40
CA SER A 350 -2.18 -1.34 -17.70
C SER A 350 -2.57 -0.29 -16.66
N GLN A 351 -1.87 -0.18 -15.51
CA GLN A 351 -2.37 0.59 -14.36
C GLN A 351 -1.88 2.03 -14.29
N ALA A 352 -2.66 2.93 -14.91
CA ALA A 352 -2.64 4.37 -14.57
C ALA A 352 -3.98 4.86 -13.97
N LYS A 353 -4.92 3.97 -13.55
CA LYS A 353 -6.28 4.38 -13.16
C LYS A 353 -6.46 4.47 -11.65
N ALA A 354 -6.82 5.66 -11.14
CA ALA A 354 -7.21 5.85 -9.74
C ALA A 354 -8.49 5.07 -9.38
N ILE A 355 -8.56 4.56 -8.14
CA ILE A 355 -9.71 3.81 -7.61
C ILE A 355 -10.89 4.72 -7.19
N TYR A 356 -10.77 6.04 -7.38
CA TYR A 356 -11.73 7.07 -7.01
C TYR A 356 -11.94 8.07 -8.15
N THR A 357 -13.03 8.81 -8.10
CA THR A 357 -13.30 9.91 -9.04
C THR A 357 -13.45 11.21 -8.26
N VAL A 358 -12.57 12.16 -8.53
CA VAL A 358 -12.61 13.50 -7.96
C VAL A 358 -13.73 14.30 -8.62
N ARG A 359 -14.55 14.97 -7.82
CA ARG A 359 -15.54 15.94 -8.27
C ARG A 359 -14.94 17.34 -8.34
N GLU A 360 -14.13 17.69 -7.32
CA GLU A 360 -13.61 19.04 -7.13
C GLU A 360 -12.32 19.02 -6.31
N LYS A 361 -11.44 19.99 -6.53
CA LYS A 361 -10.25 20.27 -5.72
C LYS A 361 -10.27 21.72 -5.29
N ILE A 362 -10.08 22.01 -3.99
CA ILE A 362 -10.13 23.34 -3.39
C ILE A 362 -8.78 23.60 -2.72
N GLY A 363 -8.24 24.84 -2.79
CA GLY A 363 -6.96 25.21 -2.20
C GLY A 363 -5.72 24.69 -2.96
N PHE A 364 -5.90 23.99 -4.09
CA PHE A 364 -4.81 23.64 -4.98
C PHE A 364 -4.51 24.83 -5.89
N LYS A 365 -3.41 25.53 -5.66
CA LYS A 365 -2.89 26.50 -6.63
C LYS A 365 -2.47 25.70 -7.86
N GLU A 366 -3.15 25.88 -8.98
CA GLU A 366 -2.81 25.20 -10.24
C GLU A 366 -1.36 25.59 -10.60
N ASP A 367 -0.52 24.58 -10.84
CA ASP A 367 0.71 24.77 -11.58
C ASP A 367 0.31 25.16 -13.02
N ALA A 368 0.25 26.44 -13.29
CA ALA A 368 -0.20 27.05 -14.54
C ALA A 368 0.59 26.61 -15.80
N LYS A 369 1.55 25.68 -15.67
CA LYS A 369 2.36 25.14 -16.76
C LYS A 369 1.87 23.83 -17.37
N ALA A 370 0.93 23.11 -16.74
CA ALA A 370 0.47 21.81 -17.26
C ALA A 370 -0.62 21.93 -18.33
N LEU A 371 -1.36 23.02 -18.39
CA LEU A 371 -2.45 23.24 -19.36
C LEU A 371 -1.98 23.72 -20.74
N SER A 372 -0.74 24.18 -20.90
CA SER A 372 -0.24 24.65 -22.21
C SER A 372 0.39 23.53 -23.08
N GLN A 373 0.44 22.30 -22.62
CA GLN A 373 1.01 21.17 -23.38
C GLN A 373 -0.05 20.17 -23.89
N THR A 374 -1.34 20.45 -23.72
CA THR A 374 -2.44 19.56 -24.17
C THR A 374 -3.42 20.27 -25.13
N MET A 375 -3.02 21.40 -25.73
CA MET A 375 -3.72 21.98 -26.90
C MET A 375 -2.88 21.84 -28.18
#